data_ffb7b9df9b2cb74ef1616d9da2514e6a
#
_entry.id   ffb7b9df9b2cb74ef1616d9da2514e6a
#
_cell.length_a   1.000
_cell.length_b   1.000
_cell.length_c   1.000
_cell.angle_alpha   90.00
_cell.angle_beta   90.00
_cell.angle_gamma   90.00
#
_symmetry.space_group_name_H-M   'P 1'
#
loop_
_entity.id
_entity.type
_entity.pdbx_description
1 polymer ?
#
loop_
_entity_poly.entity_id
_entity_poly.type
_entity_poly.pdbx_seq_one_letter_code
_entity_poly.pdbx_strand_id
1 'polypeptide(L)'
;ATMAVRNVLVTGCSSGIGLALAVRLARDELKRFRVFATMRNLEKSEALKEQAGPALDKMLEIKDLDVTSEDSIRRCVNSIPQRRVDVLVNNAGFGLIGPVESQSMASIQHLFDTNFFGLVRLIQEIFPDMKRRKTGHIVVMSSVLGLQGLLFNDIYSASKFAVEGFCESLALQALKFGIRISLIEPGPVLSEFERKLYEEAASLDLSGVDKETLDIFHNFYLAYSKEVFTALGQSPEEVAEVG
;
A
#
# COMPACT_ATOMS: atom_id res chain seq x y z
N ALA A 1 -9.99 -31.63 -9.37
CA ALA A 1 -9.02 -30.85 -10.12
C ALA A 1 -8.20 -30.05 -9.11
N THR A 2 -6.89 -30.25 -9.05
CA THR A 2 -5.97 -29.41 -8.26
C THR A 2 -6.05 -28.00 -8.82
N MET A 3 -6.48 -27.06 -8.01
CA MET A 3 -6.46 -25.63 -8.40
C MET A 3 -5.01 -25.22 -8.66
N ALA A 4 -4.75 -24.57 -9.78
CA ALA A 4 -3.42 -24.06 -10.09
C ALA A 4 -3.02 -23.00 -9.06
N VAL A 5 -1.77 -23.08 -8.57
CA VAL A 5 -1.22 -22.09 -7.65
C VAL A 5 -1.13 -20.73 -8.34
N ARG A 6 -1.62 -19.68 -7.69
CA ARG A 6 -1.62 -18.31 -8.20
C ARG A 6 -0.42 -17.53 -7.66
N ASN A 7 0.30 -16.86 -8.54
CA ASN A 7 1.38 -15.96 -8.16
C ASN A 7 0.81 -14.61 -7.70
N VAL A 8 1.12 -14.22 -6.47
CA VAL A 8 0.67 -12.97 -5.85
C VAL A 8 1.88 -12.07 -5.61
N LEU A 9 1.90 -10.90 -6.20
CA LEU A 9 2.90 -9.86 -5.95
C LEU A 9 2.32 -8.84 -4.98
N VAL A 10 2.97 -8.65 -3.83
CA VAL A 10 2.54 -7.71 -2.78
C VAL A 10 3.62 -6.66 -2.57
N THR A 11 3.27 -5.39 -2.61
CA THR A 11 4.20 -4.29 -2.36
C THR A 11 4.10 -3.75 -0.93
N GLY A 12 5.23 -3.27 -0.39
CA GLY A 12 5.24 -2.66 0.94
C GLY A 12 5.08 -3.66 2.09
N CYS A 13 5.81 -4.79 2.04
CA CYS A 13 5.68 -5.90 3.00
C CYS A 13 6.63 -5.82 4.19
N SER A 14 7.35 -4.72 4.41
CA SER A 14 8.27 -4.59 5.57
C SER A 14 7.52 -4.49 6.92
N SER A 15 6.25 -4.09 6.91
CA SER A 15 5.42 -3.94 8.11
C SER A 15 3.93 -3.83 7.73
N GLY A 16 3.06 -3.73 8.74
CA GLY A 16 1.66 -3.37 8.59
C GLY A 16 0.85 -4.33 7.71
N ILE A 17 -0.10 -3.77 6.98
CA ILE A 17 -1.06 -4.54 6.17
C ILE A 17 -0.37 -5.43 5.13
N GLY A 18 0.65 -4.92 4.44
CA GLY A 18 1.37 -5.67 3.42
C GLY A 18 2.08 -6.90 3.98
N LEU A 19 2.69 -6.78 5.16
CA LEU A 19 3.31 -7.89 5.86
C LEU A 19 2.26 -8.92 6.29
N ALA A 20 1.20 -8.49 6.96
CA ALA A 20 0.13 -9.36 7.45
C ALA A 20 -0.54 -10.13 6.30
N LEU A 21 -0.84 -9.45 5.21
CA LEU A 21 -1.45 -10.08 4.03
C LEU A 21 -0.51 -11.08 3.35
N ALA A 22 0.77 -10.73 3.19
CA ALA A 22 1.75 -11.64 2.60
C ALA A 22 1.90 -12.93 3.40
N VAL A 23 1.99 -12.83 4.73
CA VAL A 23 2.07 -13.98 5.64
C VAL A 23 0.78 -14.82 5.59
N ARG A 24 -0.39 -14.17 5.64
CA ARG A 24 -1.68 -14.86 5.58
C ARG A 24 -1.82 -15.68 4.30
N LEU A 25 -1.53 -15.09 3.15
CA LEU A 25 -1.61 -15.78 1.86
C LEU A 25 -0.59 -16.92 1.74
N ALA A 26 0.63 -16.73 2.25
CA ALA A 26 1.68 -17.76 2.19
C ALA A 26 1.40 -18.95 3.12
N ARG A 27 0.62 -18.73 4.18
CA ARG A 27 0.17 -19.77 5.12
C ARG A 27 -1.16 -20.42 4.76
N ASP A 28 -1.71 -20.14 3.57
CA ASP A 28 -2.94 -20.76 3.10
C ASP A 28 -2.82 -22.30 3.11
N GLU A 29 -3.66 -22.96 3.91
CA GLU A 29 -3.64 -24.42 4.11
C GLU A 29 -3.82 -25.19 2.80
N LEU A 30 -4.57 -24.63 1.86
CA LEU A 30 -4.81 -25.22 0.54
C LEU A 30 -3.68 -24.93 -0.46
N LYS A 31 -2.65 -24.16 -0.03
CA LYS A 31 -1.49 -23.79 -0.86
C LYS A 31 -1.87 -23.20 -2.22
N ARG A 32 -2.90 -22.34 -2.23
CA ARG A 32 -3.43 -21.72 -3.46
C ARG A 32 -2.56 -20.59 -3.98
N PHE A 33 -1.64 -20.05 -3.14
CA PHE A 33 -0.89 -18.84 -3.43
C PHE A 33 0.62 -19.06 -3.27
N ARG A 34 1.38 -18.55 -4.23
CA ARG A 34 2.81 -18.30 -4.11
C ARG A 34 3.02 -16.79 -4.04
N VAL A 35 3.55 -16.32 -2.94
CA VAL A 35 3.63 -14.89 -2.61
C VAL A 35 5.04 -14.36 -2.89
N PHE A 36 5.11 -13.29 -3.66
CA PHE A 36 6.30 -12.46 -3.83
C PHE A 36 6.10 -11.20 -3.02
N ALA A 37 6.63 -11.24 -1.79
CA ALA A 37 6.52 -10.14 -0.84
C ALA A 37 7.67 -9.16 -1.06
N THR A 38 7.36 -7.89 -1.33
CA THR A 38 8.37 -6.94 -1.74
C THR A 38 8.51 -5.76 -0.80
N MET A 39 9.71 -5.23 -0.73
CA MET A 39 10.06 -4.04 0.04
C MET A 39 11.27 -3.34 -0.58
N ARG A 40 11.36 -2.03 -0.36
CA ARG A 40 12.44 -1.19 -0.89
C ARG A 40 13.79 -1.43 -0.21
N ASN A 41 13.79 -1.82 1.07
CA ASN A 41 14.99 -2.11 1.84
C ASN A 41 14.88 -3.51 2.46
N LEU A 42 15.69 -4.45 1.95
CA LEU A 42 15.71 -5.84 2.41
C LEU A 42 16.25 -6.02 3.84
N GLU A 43 16.98 -5.05 4.38
CA GLU A 43 17.40 -5.06 5.79
C GLU A 43 16.21 -5.03 6.76
N LYS A 44 15.05 -4.55 6.31
CA LYS A 44 13.79 -4.52 7.09
C LYS A 44 12.96 -5.80 6.94
N SER A 45 13.54 -6.89 6.47
CA SER A 45 12.82 -8.14 6.20
C SER A 45 12.66 -9.08 7.41
N GLU A 46 13.30 -8.79 8.54
CA GLU A 46 13.36 -9.73 9.68
C GLU A 46 11.96 -10.08 10.23
N ALA A 47 11.10 -9.10 10.44
CA ALA A 47 9.72 -9.35 10.92
C ALA A 47 8.93 -10.23 9.94
N LEU A 48 9.10 -10.02 8.64
CA LEU A 48 8.44 -10.83 7.61
C LEU A 48 8.98 -12.26 7.60
N LYS A 49 10.30 -12.45 7.71
CA LYS A 49 10.93 -13.78 7.77
C LYS A 49 10.45 -14.57 8.98
N GLU A 50 10.44 -13.93 10.16
CA GLU A 50 9.98 -14.53 11.41
C GLU A 50 8.51 -14.96 11.29
N GLN A 51 7.65 -14.07 10.83
CA GLN A 51 6.23 -14.35 10.72
C GLN A 51 5.88 -15.31 9.58
N ALA A 52 6.63 -15.33 8.49
CA ALA A 52 6.45 -16.32 7.43
C ALA A 52 6.81 -17.74 7.89
N GLY A 53 7.83 -17.88 8.74
CA GLY A 53 8.25 -19.15 9.32
C GLY A 53 8.47 -20.24 8.26
N PRO A 54 7.79 -21.40 8.35
CA PRO A 54 7.99 -22.52 7.40
C PRO A 54 7.53 -22.24 5.97
N ALA A 55 6.78 -21.16 5.72
CA ALA A 55 6.35 -20.76 4.39
C ALA A 55 7.46 -20.00 3.63
N LEU A 56 8.47 -19.47 4.33
CA LEU A 56 9.59 -18.77 3.71
C LEU A 56 10.32 -19.70 2.73
N ASP A 57 10.68 -19.14 1.57
CA ASP A 57 11.37 -19.82 0.45
C ASP A 57 10.59 -21.02 -0.15
N LYS A 58 9.36 -21.26 0.31
CA LYS A 58 8.46 -22.28 -0.24
C LYS A 58 7.24 -21.65 -0.91
N MET A 59 6.42 -20.95 -0.12
CA MET A 59 5.20 -20.26 -0.57
C MET A 59 5.36 -18.75 -0.51
N LEU A 60 6.41 -18.21 0.11
CA LEU A 60 6.72 -16.79 0.18
C LEU A 60 8.20 -16.56 -0.18
N GLU A 61 8.43 -15.72 -1.16
CA GLU A 61 9.74 -15.20 -1.53
C GLU A 61 9.81 -13.70 -1.26
N ILE A 62 10.90 -13.23 -0.66
CA ILE A 62 11.13 -11.81 -0.42
C ILE A 62 11.94 -11.23 -1.58
N LYS A 63 11.49 -10.12 -2.14
CA LYS A 63 12.16 -9.46 -3.27
C LYS A 63 12.34 -7.96 -3.03
N ASP A 64 13.41 -7.41 -3.59
CA ASP A 64 13.61 -5.97 -3.67
C ASP A 64 12.65 -5.36 -4.71
N LEU A 65 11.93 -4.31 -4.32
CA LEU A 65 11.12 -3.50 -5.22
C LEU A 65 10.92 -2.10 -4.67
N ASP A 66 11.36 -1.12 -5.43
CA ASP A 66 11.05 0.29 -5.26
C ASP A 66 10.02 0.71 -6.32
N VAL A 67 8.81 1.05 -5.88
CA VAL A 67 7.70 1.44 -6.76
C VAL A 67 7.94 2.77 -7.48
N THR A 68 8.92 3.57 -7.01
CA THR A 68 9.30 4.83 -7.66
C THR A 68 10.31 4.63 -8.82
N SER A 69 10.81 3.41 -9.01
CA SER A 69 11.81 3.06 -10.02
C SER A 69 11.26 2.04 -11.03
N GLU A 70 11.10 2.44 -12.28
CA GLU A 70 10.69 1.55 -13.37
C GLU A 70 11.65 0.37 -13.55
N ASP A 71 12.96 0.60 -13.40
CA ASP A 71 13.95 -0.46 -13.51
C ASP A 71 13.85 -1.46 -12.36
N SER A 72 13.57 -1.01 -11.14
CA SER A 72 13.33 -1.88 -10.00
C SER A 72 12.08 -2.75 -10.22
N ILE A 73 10.99 -2.14 -10.67
CA ILE A 73 9.75 -2.84 -11.01
C ILE A 73 10.01 -3.91 -12.08
N ARG A 74 10.68 -3.54 -13.16
CA ARG A 74 10.99 -4.45 -14.28
C ARG A 74 11.87 -5.61 -13.84
N ARG A 75 12.93 -5.36 -13.05
CA ARG A 75 13.78 -6.43 -12.50
C ARG A 75 12.99 -7.37 -11.62
N CYS A 76 12.15 -6.85 -10.72
CA CYS A 76 11.33 -7.66 -9.84
C CYS A 76 10.38 -8.56 -10.65
N VAL A 77 9.60 -8.00 -11.57
CA VAL A 77 8.64 -8.75 -12.40
C VAL A 77 9.36 -9.80 -13.27
N ASN A 78 10.53 -9.48 -13.82
CA ASN A 78 11.35 -10.42 -14.61
C ASN A 78 11.86 -11.60 -13.76
N SER A 79 12.01 -11.43 -12.46
CA SER A 79 12.45 -12.50 -11.54
C SER A 79 11.32 -13.46 -11.13
N ILE A 80 10.07 -13.12 -11.44
CA ILE A 80 8.91 -13.98 -11.20
C ILE A 80 8.82 -15.04 -12.32
N PRO A 81 8.56 -16.31 -11.99
CA PRO A 81 8.45 -17.37 -12.99
C PRO A 81 7.49 -16.98 -14.12
N GLN A 82 7.97 -17.06 -15.38
CA GLN A 82 7.24 -16.69 -16.60
C GLN A 82 6.75 -15.22 -16.61
N ARG A 83 7.26 -14.36 -15.75
CA ARG A 83 6.75 -12.99 -15.48
C ARG A 83 5.26 -12.98 -15.13
N ARG A 84 4.73 -14.09 -14.64
CA ARG A 84 3.30 -14.28 -14.43
C ARG A 84 2.90 -13.79 -13.05
N VAL A 85 2.14 -12.72 -13.00
CA VAL A 85 1.45 -12.22 -11.80
C VAL A 85 -0.04 -12.44 -12.00
N ASP A 86 -0.65 -13.29 -11.16
CA ASP A 86 -2.09 -13.58 -11.22
C ASP A 86 -2.88 -12.62 -10.33
N VAL A 87 -2.27 -12.18 -9.24
CA VAL A 87 -2.81 -11.16 -8.32
C VAL A 87 -1.72 -10.14 -8.03
N LEU A 88 -2.02 -8.87 -8.26
CA LEU A 88 -1.19 -7.74 -7.84
C LEU A 88 -1.85 -7.06 -6.66
N VAL A 89 -1.13 -6.94 -5.53
CA VAL A 89 -1.55 -6.15 -4.37
C VAL A 89 -0.69 -4.89 -4.29
N ASN A 90 -1.25 -3.78 -4.71
CA ASN A 90 -0.67 -2.45 -4.57
C ASN A 90 -0.94 -1.93 -3.16
N ASN A 91 0.02 -2.13 -2.25
CA ASN A 91 -0.11 -1.71 -0.86
C ASN A 91 0.96 -0.68 -0.45
N ALA A 92 2.09 -0.58 -1.17
CA ALA A 92 3.14 0.39 -0.84
C ALA A 92 2.61 1.82 -0.81
N GLY A 93 2.89 2.54 0.27
CA GLY A 93 2.47 3.92 0.46
C GLY A 93 2.91 4.44 1.81
N PHE A 94 2.81 5.74 1.99
CA PHE A 94 3.02 6.41 3.28
C PHE A 94 2.10 7.63 3.40
N GLY A 95 1.97 8.14 4.62
CA GLY A 95 1.13 9.30 4.93
C GLY A 95 1.91 10.59 5.01
N LEU A 96 1.19 11.70 4.97
CA LEU A 96 1.72 13.05 5.18
C LEU A 96 0.61 13.87 5.84
N ILE A 97 0.88 14.38 7.04
CA ILE A 97 -0.05 15.23 7.79
C ILE A 97 0.64 16.54 8.20
N GLY A 98 -0.11 17.60 8.29
CA GLY A 98 0.33 18.90 8.76
C GLY A 98 -0.34 20.06 8.01
N PRO A 99 -0.15 21.30 8.49
CA PRO A 99 -0.59 22.49 7.78
C PRO A 99 -0.02 22.53 6.36
N VAL A 100 -0.84 22.87 5.36
CA VAL A 100 -0.44 22.82 3.95
C VAL A 100 0.76 23.72 3.64
N GLU A 101 0.86 24.86 4.31
CA GLU A 101 1.97 25.81 4.18
C GLU A 101 3.29 25.31 4.74
N SER A 102 3.27 24.28 5.59
CA SER A 102 4.48 23.60 6.09
C SER A 102 4.99 22.48 5.19
N GLN A 103 4.22 22.10 4.16
CA GLN A 103 4.55 21.00 3.28
C GLN A 103 5.40 21.48 2.10
N SER A 104 6.60 20.94 1.94
CA SER A 104 7.41 21.25 0.76
C SER A 104 6.86 20.57 -0.50
N MET A 105 7.01 21.23 -1.65
CA MET A 105 6.65 20.62 -2.93
C MET A 105 7.40 19.30 -3.19
N ALA A 106 8.64 19.19 -2.70
CA ALA A 106 9.42 17.95 -2.81
C ALA A 106 8.78 16.81 -2.02
N SER A 107 8.31 17.05 -0.80
CA SER A 107 7.59 16.06 0.01
C SER A 107 6.26 15.66 -0.62
N ILE A 108 5.51 16.61 -1.16
CA ILE A 108 4.26 16.38 -1.89
C ILE A 108 4.49 15.49 -3.12
N GLN A 109 5.47 15.84 -3.93
CA GLN A 109 5.84 15.07 -5.13
C GLN A 109 6.30 13.65 -4.76
N HIS A 110 7.11 13.50 -3.71
CA HIS A 110 7.57 12.20 -3.26
C HIS A 110 6.41 11.31 -2.78
N LEU A 111 5.44 11.88 -2.07
CA LEU A 111 4.23 11.15 -1.67
C LEU A 111 3.43 10.67 -2.89
N PHE A 112 3.16 11.54 -3.85
CA PHE A 112 2.47 11.17 -5.08
C PHE A 112 3.25 10.15 -5.91
N ASP A 113 4.57 10.27 -5.96
CA ASP A 113 5.43 9.35 -6.69
C ASP A 113 5.33 7.92 -6.15
N THR A 114 5.21 7.77 -4.83
CA THR A 114 5.01 6.47 -4.18
C THR A 114 3.55 6.03 -4.26
N ASN A 115 2.62 6.85 -3.74
CA ASN A 115 1.22 6.44 -3.49
C ASN A 115 0.39 6.30 -4.77
N PHE A 116 0.69 7.10 -5.79
CA PHE A 116 -0.07 7.13 -7.03
C PHE A 116 0.74 6.67 -8.24
N PHE A 117 1.84 7.36 -8.58
CA PHE A 117 2.61 7.00 -9.76
C PHE A 117 3.25 5.62 -9.66
N GLY A 118 3.68 5.19 -8.47
CA GLY A 118 4.20 3.85 -8.23
C GLY A 118 3.16 2.76 -8.54
N LEU A 119 1.92 2.96 -8.11
CA LEU A 119 0.79 2.10 -8.46
C LEU A 119 0.58 2.06 -9.99
N VAL A 120 0.58 3.21 -10.64
CA VAL A 120 0.40 3.30 -12.10
C VAL A 120 1.50 2.55 -12.83
N ARG A 121 2.79 2.75 -12.48
CA ARG A 121 3.93 2.05 -13.08
C ARG A 121 3.80 0.52 -12.97
N LEU A 122 3.44 0.02 -11.79
CA LEU A 122 3.24 -1.41 -11.58
C LEU A 122 2.11 -1.98 -12.45
N ILE A 123 0.99 -1.28 -12.52
CA ILE A 123 -0.13 -1.68 -13.37
C ILE A 123 0.31 -1.66 -14.85
N GLN A 124 1.02 -0.64 -15.31
CA GLN A 124 1.54 -0.57 -16.68
C GLN A 124 2.45 -1.74 -17.01
N GLU A 125 3.26 -2.23 -16.09
CA GLU A 125 4.16 -3.37 -16.28
C GLU A 125 3.40 -4.72 -16.33
N ILE A 126 2.36 -4.90 -15.53
CA ILE A 126 1.71 -6.20 -15.30
C ILE A 126 0.42 -6.37 -16.13
N PHE A 127 -0.35 -5.32 -16.30
CA PHE A 127 -1.67 -5.35 -16.93
C PHE A 127 -1.68 -5.87 -18.38
N PRO A 128 -0.67 -5.57 -19.24
CA PRO A 128 -0.63 -6.14 -20.59
C PRO A 128 -0.60 -7.67 -20.62
N ASP A 129 0.12 -8.30 -19.67
CA ASP A 129 0.15 -9.76 -19.56
C ASP A 129 -1.19 -10.33 -19.08
N MET A 130 -1.80 -9.72 -18.07
CA MET A 130 -3.14 -10.10 -17.61
C MET A 130 -4.17 -10.02 -18.75
N LYS A 131 -4.10 -8.97 -19.58
CA LYS A 131 -4.98 -8.83 -20.77
C LYS A 131 -4.80 -9.95 -21.77
N ARG A 132 -3.55 -10.35 -22.08
CA ARG A 132 -3.27 -11.47 -23.00
C ARG A 132 -3.85 -12.78 -22.48
N ARG A 133 -3.73 -13.01 -21.17
CA ARG A 133 -4.21 -14.23 -20.51
C ARG A 133 -5.73 -14.21 -20.23
N LYS A 134 -6.39 -13.06 -20.40
CA LYS A 134 -7.81 -12.84 -20.07
C LYS A 134 -8.15 -13.18 -18.61
N THR A 135 -7.21 -12.97 -17.71
CA THR A 135 -7.38 -13.25 -16.29
C THR A 135 -6.40 -12.42 -15.46
N GLY A 136 -6.84 -11.99 -14.30
CA GLY A 136 -6.03 -11.27 -13.33
C GLY A 136 -6.88 -10.64 -12.24
N HIS A 137 -6.23 -10.28 -11.14
CA HIS A 137 -6.86 -9.52 -10.08
C HIS A 137 -5.87 -8.46 -9.58
N ILE A 138 -6.28 -7.21 -9.56
CA ILE A 138 -5.53 -6.08 -9.02
C ILE A 138 -6.26 -5.64 -7.76
N VAL A 139 -5.61 -5.79 -6.63
CA VAL A 139 -6.09 -5.31 -5.32
C VAL A 139 -5.29 -4.07 -4.95
N VAL A 140 -5.98 -3.00 -4.61
CA VAL A 140 -5.36 -1.72 -4.30
C VAL A 140 -5.71 -1.29 -2.89
N MET A 141 -4.69 -1.06 -2.08
CA MET A 141 -4.85 -0.52 -0.74
C MET A 141 -5.02 0.99 -0.83
N SER A 142 -6.27 1.42 -0.78
CA SER A 142 -6.66 2.83 -0.71
C SER A 142 -6.78 3.30 0.76
N SER A 143 -7.78 4.06 1.08
CA SER A 143 -8.11 4.54 2.42
C SER A 143 -9.51 5.13 2.42
N VAL A 144 -10.18 5.19 3.56
CA VAL A 144 -11.38 6.03 3.74
C VAL A 144 -11.10 7.50 3.35
N LEU A 145 -9.84 7.94 3.44
CA LEU A 145 -9.40 9.27 2.99
C LEU A 145 -9.27 9.39 1.47
N GLY A 146 -9.56 8.35 0.72
CA GLY A 146 -9.82 8.39 -0.71
C GLY A 146 -11.28 8.70 -1.06
N LEU A 147 -12.18 8.64 -0.07
CA LEU A 147 -13.61 8.89 -0.22
C LEU A 147 -14.03 10.21 0.42
N GLN A 148 -13.29 10.68 1.43
CA GLN A 148 -13.53 11.96 2.11
C GLN A 148 -12.22 12.57 2.59
N GLY A 149 -12.17 13.92 2.62
CA GLY A 149 -11.03 14.65 3.20
C GLY A 149 -11.09 14.66 4.73
N LEU A 150 -9.90 14.82 5.33
CA LEU A 150 -9.74 15.01 6.77
C LEU A 150 -8.76 16.17 7.00
N LEU A 151 -9.04 16.99 8.02
CA LEU A 151 -8.22 18.11 8.44
C LEU A 151 -6.72 17.72 8.52
N PHE A 152 -5.85 18.53 7.94
CA PHE A 152 -4.40 18.33 7.86
C PHE A 152 -3.92 17.06 7.12
N ASN A 153 -4.82 16.40 6.38
CA ASN A 153 -4.50 15.27 5.52
C ASN A 153 -4.65 15.62 4.03
N ASP A 154 -4.55 16.89 3.67
CA ASP A 154 -4.87 17.41 2.34
C ASP A 154 -4.15 16.64 1.23
N ILE A 155 -2.84 16.49 1.34
CA ILE A 155 -2.00 15.86 0.32
C ILE A 155 -2.19 14.35 0.28
N TYR A 156 -2.25 13.71 1.45
CA TYR A 156 -2.50 12.27 1.53
C TYR A 156 -3.88 11.92 0.96
N SER A 157 -4.94 12.64 1.36
CA SER A 157 -6.27 12.46 0.81
C SER A 157 -6.26 12.66 -0.70
N ALA A 158 -5.66 13.74 -1.21
CA ALA A 158 -5.56 13.99 -2.65
C ALA A 158 -4.90 12.81 -3.39
N SER A 159 -3.84 12.21 -2.84
CA SER A 159 -3.20 11.04 -3.43
C SER A 159 -4.12 9.81 -3.48
N LYS A 160 -4.94 9.61 -2.44
CA LYS A 160 -5.89 8.50 -2.38
C LYS A 160 -7.12 8.73 -3.26
N PHE A 161 -7.63 9.94 -3.38
CA PHE A 161 -8.65 10.30 -4.39
C PHE A 161 -8.14 10.04 -5.82
N ALA A 162 -6.87 10.36 -6.10
CA ALA A 162 -6.27 10.04 -7.40
C ALA A 162 -6.25 8.53 -7.66
N VAL A 163 -5.93 7.72 -6.64
CA VAL A 163 -5.98 6.25 -6.72
C VAL A 163 -7.39 5.76 -7.01
N GLU A 164 -8.40 6.26 -6.28
CA GLU A 164 -9.81 5.90 -6.49
C GLU A 164 -10.25 6.17 -7.93
N GLY A 165 -10.13 7.43 -8.38
CA GLY A 165 -10.56 7.81 -9.73
C GLY A 165 -9.83 7.04 -10.84
N PHE A 166 -8.54 6.78 -10.67
CA PHE A 166 -7.77 5.96 -11.61
C PHE A 166 -8.28 4.51 -11.66
N CYS A 167 -8.48 3.88 -10.50
CA CYS A 167 -8.91 2.49 -10.42
C CYS A 167 -10.35 2.30 -10.90
N GLU A 168 -11.28 3.17 -10.54
CA GLU A 168 -12.65 3.13 -11.05
C GLU A 168 -12.70 3.19 -12.58
N SER A 169 -11.96 4.12 -13.17
CA SER A 169 -11.88 4.25 -14.63
C SER A 169 -11.25 3.01 -15.29
N LEU A 170 -10.15 2.51 -14.72
CA LEU A 170 -9.46 1.33 -15.25
C LEU A 170 -10.30 0.05 -15.11
N ALA A 171 -11.09 -0.09 -14.05
CA ALA A 171 -11.94 -1.26 -13.81
C ALA A 171 -12.93 -1.50 -14.96
N LEU A 172 -13.49 -0.44 -15.54
CA LEU A 172 -14.41 -0.55 -16.69
C LEU A 172 -13.72 -1.16 -17.93
N GLN A 173 -12.43 -0.85 -18.13
CA GLN A 173 -11.65 -1.46 -19.21
C GLN A 173 -11.27 -2.90 -18.87
N ALA A 174 -10.85 -3.13 -17.62
CA ALA A 174 -10.37 -4.42 -17.12
C ALA A 174 -11.42 -5.53 -17.27
N LEU A 175 -12.69 -5.23 -17.00
CA LEU A 175 -13.80 -6.17 -17.11
C LEU A 175 -13.89 -6.85 -18.48
N LYS A 176 -13.63 -6.14 -19.58
CA LYS A 176 -13.63 -6.70 -20.93
C LYS A 176 -12.55 -7.75 -21.17
N PHE A 177 -11.55 -7.80 -20.31
CA PHE A 177 -10.44 -8.74 -20.36
C PHE A 177 -10.49 -9.79 -19.25
N GLY A 178 -11.60 -9.89 -18.51
CA GLY A 178 -11.73 -10.83 -17.40
C GLY A 178 -10.80 -10.50 -16.20
N ILE A 179 -10.37 -9.25 -16.08
CA ILE A 179 -9.53 -8.77 -15.00
C ILE A 179 -10.40 -8.03 -14.00
N ARG A 180 -10.22 -8.35 -12.71
CA ARG A 180 -10.90 -7.65 -11.60
C ARG A 180 -9.99 -6.61 -10.99
N ILE A 181 -10.57 -5.51 -10.54
CA ILE A 181 -9.92 -4.50 -9.69
C ILE A 181 -10.75 -4.37 -8.43
N SER A 182 -10.11 -4.45 -7.27
CA SER A 182 -10.73 -4.26 -5.96
C SER A 182 -9.98 -3.17 -5.21
N LEU A 183 -10.73 -2.24 -4.65
CA LEU A 183 -10.23 -1.21 -3.76
C LEU A 183 -10.54 -1.63 -2.32
N ILE A 184 -9.58 -1.51 -1.44
CA ILE A 184 -9.71 -1.70 0.00
C ILE A 184 -9.51 -0.35 0.64
N GLU A 185 -10.51 0.15 1.36
CA GLU A 185 -10.50 1.49 1.97
C GLU A 185 -10.46 1.37 3.51
N PRO A 186 -9.30 1.04 4.11
CA PRO A 186 -9.20 0.94 5.57
C PRO A 186 -9.45 2.30 6.24
N GLY A 187 -10.05 2.24 7.42
CA GLY A 187 -10.03 3.31 8.40
C GLY A 187 -8.68 3.37 9.13
N PRO A 188 -8.65 3.83 10.39
CA PRO A 188 -7.44 3.83 11.21
C PRO A 188 -6.90 2.41 11.40
N VAL A 189 -5.60 2.22 11.17
CA VAL A 189 -4.90 0.93 11.34
C VAL A 189 -3.72 1.12 12.27
N LEU A 190 -3.70 0.38 13.38
CA LEU A 190 -2.63 0.40 14.38
C LEU A 190 -1.38 -0.27 13.81
N SER A 191 -0.45 0.50 13.27
CA SER A 191 0.71 -0.02 12.56
C SER A 191 1.92 0.92 12.61
N GLU A 192 3.05 0.44 12.11
CA GLU A 192 4.26 1.26 11.90
C GLU A 192 4.00 2.49 11.00
N PHE A 193 3.02 2.42 10.11
CA PHE A 193 2.61 3.54 9.27
C PHE A 193 2.13 4.72 10.13
N GLU A 194 1.25 4.45 11.10
CA GLU A 194 0.74 5.45 12.04
C GLU A 194 1.86 6.04 12.89
N ARG A 195 2.72 5.19 13.48
CA ARG A 195 3.83 5.65 14.32
C ARG A 195 4.74 6.62 13.56
N LYS A 196 5.13 6.26 12.35
CA LYS A 196 5.96 7.12 11.48
C LYS A 196 5.28 8.43 11.13
N LEU A 197 3.98 8.39 10.86
CA LEU A 197 3.20 9.57 10.53
C LEU A 197 3.27 10.62 11.64
N TYR A 198 3.12 10.21 12.90
CA TYR A 198 3.23 11.11 14.04
C TYR A 198 4.67 11.56 14.32
N GLU A 199 5.67 10.70 14.11
CA GLU A 199 7.08 11.07 14.24
C GLU A 199 7.48 12.13 13.21
N GLU A 200 7.05 11.96 11.96
CA GLU A 200 7.28 12.93 10.89
C GLU A 200 6.55 14.25 11.17
N ALA A 201 5.30 14.20 11.64
CA ALA A 201 4.54 15.39 12.02
C ALA A 201 5.22 16.18 13.15
N ALA A 202 5.82 15.50 14.12
CA ALA A 202 6.55 16.14 15.21
C ALA A 202 7.87 16.80 14.76
N SER A 203 8.40 16.43 13.60
CA SER A 203 9.64 16.98 13.02
C SER A 203 9.42 18.08 11.97
N LEU A 204 8.16 18.44 11.69
CA LEU A 204 7.86 19.49 10.72
C LEU A 204 8.43 20.86 11.12
N ASP A 205 8.93 21.59 10.15
CA ASP A 205 9.25 23.02 10.34
C ASP A 205 7.93 23.83 10.24
N LEU A 206 7.43 24.24 11.39
CA LEU A 206 6.19 25.00 11.53
C LEU A 206 6.43 26.51 11.72
N SER A 207 7.65 27.00 11.52
CA SER A 207 8.03 28.41 11.76
C SER A 207 7.26 29.42 10.91
N GLY A 208 6.75 29.01 9.75
CA GLY A 208 5.94 29.83 8.85
C GLY A 208 4.42 29.74 9.07
N VAL A 209 3.98 28.94 10.05
CA VAL A 209 2.54 28.69 10.30
C VAL A 209 2.02 29.63 11.37
N ASP A 210 0.84 30.19 11.18
CA ASP A 210 0.22 31.09 12.15
C ASP A 210 -0.21 30.36 13.43
N LYS A 211 -0.36 31.14 14.51
CA LYS A 211 -0.65 30.59 15.85
C LYS A 211 -2.00 29.85 15.90
N GLU A 212 -3.02 30.36 15.23
CA GLU A 212 -4.37 29.76 15.26
C GLU A 212 -4.34 28.39 14.59
N THR A 213 -3.68 28.27 13.45
CA THR A 213 -3.47 26.98 12.75
C THR A 213 -2.67 26.02 13.60
N LEU A 214 -1.61 26.49 14.28
CA LEU A 214 -0.82 25.64 15.20
C LEU A 214 -1.65 25.13 16.38
N ASP A 215 -2.47 25.98 16.97
CA ASP A 215 -3.35 25.59 18.07
C ASP A 215 -4.37 24.52 17.62
N ILE A 216 -4.96 24.65 16.44
CA ILE A 216 -5.86 23.65 15.87
C ILE A 216 -5.10 22.34 15.57
N PHE A 217 -3.90 22.41 15.00
CA PHE A 217 -3.11 21.25 14.67
C PHE A 217 -2.69 20.45 15.90
N HIS A 218 -2.11 21.10 16.90
CA HIS A 218 -1.59 20.44 18.09
C HIS A 218 -2.65 20.05 19.11
N ASN A 219 -3.55 20.99 19.43
CA ASN A 219 -4.48 20.84 20.56
C ASN A 219 -5.80 20.18 20.17
N PHE A 220 -6.15 20.24 18.89
CA PHE A 220 -7.38 19.60 18.40
C PHE A 220 -7.06 18.37 17.55
N TYR A 221 -6.37 18.54 16.41
CA TYR A 221 -6.19 17.45 15.46
C TYR A 221 -5.31 16.30 16.01
N LEU A 222 -4.08 16.58 16.48
CA LEU A 222 -3.18 15.53 16.96
C LEU A 222 -3.71 14.84 18.22
N ALA A 223 -4.35 15.59 19.12
CA ALA A 223 -4.96 15.02 20.32
C ALA A 223 -6.13 14.09 19.95
N TYR A 224 -7.06 14.57 19.11
CA TYR A 224 -8.24 13.80 18.70
C TYR A 224 -7.88 12.58 17.84
N SER A 225 -6.92 12.73 16.93
CA SER A 225 -6.54 11.62 16.05
C SER A 225 -5.97 10.43 16.85
N LYS A 226 -5.19 10.67 17.92
CA LYS A 226 -4.72 9.61 18.81
C LYS A 226 -5.86 8.87 19.50
N GLU A 227 -6.88 9.59 19.93
CA GLU A 227 -8.08 8.97 20.53
C GLU A 227 -8.83 8.12 19.50
N VAL A 228 -9.00 8.61 18.28
CA VAL A 228 -9.65 7.88 17.18
C VAL A 228 -8.89 6.59 16.86
N PHE A 229 -7.55 6.65 16.69
CA PHE A 229 -6.75 5.45 16.46
C PHE A 229 -6.86 4.44 17.62
N THR A 230 -6.84 4.92 18.85
CA THR A 230 -6.97 4.04 20.04
C THR A 230 -8.35 3.38 20.11
N ALA A 231 -9.41 4.12 19.78
CA ALA A 231 -10.79 3.65 19.94
C ALA A 231 -11.30 2.82 18.74
N LEU A 232 -10.87 3.16 17.52
CA LEU A 232 -11.40 2.62 16.28
C LEU A 232 -10.34 1.93 15.40
N GLY A 233 -9.08 1.93 15.83
CA GLY A 233 -7.99 1.34 15.08
C GLY A 233 -8.11 -0.16 14.94
N GLN A 234 -8.08 -0.65 13.70
CA GLN A 234 -8.01 -2.07 13.38
C GLN A 234 -6.56 -2.56 13.39
N SER A 235 -6.36 -3.85 13.62
CA SER A 235 -5.05 -4.46 13.39
C SER A 235 -4.77 -4.65 11.89
N PRO A 236 -3.49 -4.72 11.47
CA PRO A 236 -3.13 -5.09 10.11
C PRO A 236 -3.72 -6.44 9.68
N GLU A 237 -3.81 -7.38 10.62
CA GLU A 237 -4.34 -8.73 10.41
C GLU A 237 -5.84 -8.70 10.08
N GLU A 238 -6.62 -7.88 10.79
CA GLU A 238 -8.05 -7.70 10.49
C GLU A 238 -8.28 -7.14 9.09
N VAL A 239 -7.48 -6.17 8.67
CA VAL A 239 -7.54 -5.64 7.29
C VAL A 239 -7.11 -6.70 6.26
N ALA A 240 -6.08 -7.49 6.58
CA ALA A 240 -5.62 -8.58 5.70
C ALA A 240 -6.66 -9.71 5.55
N GLU A 241 -7.66 -9.80 6.41
CA GLU A 241 -8.76 -10.78 6.28
C GLU A 241 -9.78 -10.41 5.20
N VAL A 242 -9.90 -9.13 4.89
CA VAL A 242 -10.86 -8.61 3.90
C VAL A 242 -10.25 -8.54 2.51
N GLY A 243 -8.90 -8.39 2.42
CA GLY A 243 -8.14 -8.19 1.19
C GLY A 243 -7.93 -9.41 0.28
#